data_f89b2fcd689af4b2cae271680d1d6158
#
_entry.id   f89b2fcd689af4b2cae271680d1d6158
#
_cell.length_a   1.000
_cell.length_b   1.000
_cell.length_c   1.000
_cell.angle_alpha   90.00
_cell.angle_beta   90.00
_cell.angle_gamma   90.00
#
_symmetry.space_group_name_H-M   'P 1'
#
loop_
_entity.id
_entity.type
_entity.pdbx_description
1 polymer ?
#
loop_
_entity_poly.entity_id
_entity_poly.type
_entity_poly.pdbx_seq_one_letter_code
_entity_poly.pdbx_strand_id
1 'polypeptide(L)'
;PIAPIHILIIPKKEIRTINDIKKDDRIIVGHLFIIAKKIAKKLKIDENGYRLVFNCNEDGGQTVYHIHMHLIAGRKFNWPPG
;
A
#
# COMPACT_ATOMS: atom_id res chain seq x y z
N PRO A 1 13.38 7.93 4.49
CA PRO A 1 12.50 6.77 4.28
C PRO A 1 12.94 5.58 5.13
N ILE A 2 11.97 4.80 5.55
CA ILE A 2 12.22 3.61 6.36
C ILE A 2 12.74 2.43 5.54
N ALA A 3 12.70 2.54 4.22
CA ALA A 3 13.12 1.49 3.31
C ALA A 3 13.77 2.10 2.07
N PRO A 4 14.72 1.38 1.42
CA PRO A 4 15.35 1.86 0.19
C PRO A 4 14.36 2.12 -0.94
N ILE A 5 13.27 1.35 -0.99
CA ILE A 5 12.19 1.55 -1.94
C ILE A 5 10.91 1.82 -1.16
N HIS A 6 10.26 2.95 -1.48
CA HIS A 6 9.00 3.34 -0.87
C HIS A 6 8.14 4.01 -1.92
N ILE A 7 7.10 3.33 -2.35
CA ILE A 7 6.20 3.78 -3.43
C ILE A 7 4.79 3.87 -2.87
N LEU A 8 4.09 4.93 -3.24
CA LEU A 8 2.67 5.10 -2.91
C LEU A 8 1.82 4.76 -4.13
N ILE A 9 0.81 3.93 -3.94
CA ILE A 9 -0.15 3.58 -4.95
C ILE A 9 -1.51 4.12 -4.51
N ILE A 10 -2.07 5.04 -5.28
CA ILE A 10 -3.21 5.84 -4.88
C ILE A 10 -4.33 5.70 -5.92
N PRO A 11 -5.55 5.32 -5.52
CA PRO A 11 -6.67 5.28 -6.47
C PRO A 11 -7.08 6.70 -6.87
N LYS A 12 -7.57 6.85 -8.10
CA LYS A 12 -8.08 8.15 -8.55
C LYS A 12 -9.35 8.54 -7.82
N LYS A 13 -10.19 7.56 -7.48
CA LYS A 13 -11.38 7.82 -6.68
C LYS A 13 -10.96 8.21 -5.26
N GLU A 14 -11.53 9.30 -4.76
CA GLU A 14 -11.23 9.81 -3.44
C GLU A 14 -12.02 9.03 -2.39
N ILE A 15 -11.31 8.23 -1.60
CA ILE A 15 -11.87 7.45 -0.48
C ILE A 15 -11.03 7.83 0.73
N ARG A 16 -11.66 8.37 1.78
CA ARG A 16 -10.91 8.95 2.91
C ARG A 16 -10.14 7.93 3.71
N THR A 17 -10.80 6.85 4.13
CA THR A 17 -10.18 5.80 4.95
C THR A 17 -10.66 4.43 4.48
N ILE A 18 -10.00 3.39 4.99
CA ILE A 18 -10.45 2.01 4.73
C ILE A 18 -11.89 1.81 5.20
N ASN A 19 -12.30 2.48 6.28
CA ASN A 19 -13.66 2.35 6.80
C ASN A 19 -14.72 2.92 5.84
N ASP A 20 -14.31 3.77 4.92
CA ASP A 20 -15.21 4.40 3.95
C ASP A 20 -15.28 3.62 2.62
N ILE A 21 -14.56 2.52 2.50
CA ILE A 21 -14.62 1.66 1.33
C ILE A 21 -15.99 1.01 1.27
N LYS A 22 -16.65 1.14 0.13
CA LYS A 22 -17.96 0.54 -0.13
C LYS A 22 -17.80 -0.72 -0.97
N LYS A 23 -18.83 -1.55 -0.97
CA LYS A 23 -18.84 -2.77 -1.77
C LYS A 23 -18.54 -2.50 -3.25
N ASP A 24 -19.02 -1.38 -3.77
CA ASP A 24 -18.78 -0.99 -5.16
C ASP A 24 -17.32 -0.62 -5.44
N ASP A 25 -16.54 -0.36 -4.40
CA ASP A 25 -15.14 0.01 -4.53
C ASP A 25 -14.20 -1.19 -4.61
N ARG A 26 -14.73 -2.42 -4.49
CA ARG A 26 -13.90 -3.63 -4.41
C ARG A 26 -13.00 -3.82 -5.63
N ILE A 27 -13.46 -3.44 -6.80
CA ILE A 27 -12.67 -3.56 -8.04
C ILE A 27 -11.51 -2.56 -8.01
N ILE A 28 -11.77 -1.32 -7.63
CA ILE A 28 -10.75 -0.28 -7.52
C ILE A 28 -9.69 -0.67 -6.49
N VAL A 29 -10.12 -1.12 -5.31
CA VAL A 29 -9.22 -1.51 -4.24
C VAL A 29 -8.40 -2.74 -4.63
N GLY A 30 -9.04 -3.76 -5.19
CA GLY A 30 -8.34 -4.94 -5.68
C GLY A 30 -7.31 -4.60 -6.77
N HIS A 31 -7.63 -3.61 -7.60
CA HIS A 31 -6.72 -3.16 -8.65
C HIS A 31 -5.41 -2.60 -8.09
N LEU A 32 -5.43 -2.00 -6.90
CA LEU A 32 -4.20 -1.52 -6.26
C LEU A 32 -3.18 -2.65 -6.07
N PHE A 33 -3.65 -3.84 -5.73
CA PHE A 33 -2.79 -5.01 -5.58
C PHE A 33 -2.23 -5.50 -6.92
N ILE A 34 -3.03 -5.43 -7.98
CA ILE A 34 -2.55 -5.76 -9.32
C ILE A 34 -1.44 -4.79 -9.75
N ILE A 35 -1.62 -3.51 -9.49
CA ILE A 35 -0.61 -2.50 -9.78
C ILE A 35 0.65 -2.73 -8.94
N ALA A 36 0.50 -3.02 -7.65
CA ALA A 36 1.63 -3.32 -6.78
C ALA A 36 2.45 -4.49 -7.31
N LYS A 37 1.80 -5.56 -7.71
CA LYS A 37 2.43 -6.73 -8.30
C LYS A 37 3.24 -6.37 -9.55
N LYS A 38 2.66 -5.56 -10.43
CA LYS A 38 3.34 -5.13 -11.67
C LYS A 38 4.57 -4.28 -11.38
N ILE A 39 4.46 -3.34 -10.45
CA ILE A 39 5.57 -2.48 -10.03
C ILE A 39 6.70 -3.33 -9.45
N ALA A 40 6.35 -4.26 -8.57
CA ALA A 40 7.33 -5.14 -7.93
C ALA A 40 8.12 -5.93 -8.97
N LYS A 41 7.45 -6.47 -9.97
CA LYS A 41 8.11 -7.21 -11.04
C LYS A 41 9.01 -6.30 -11.87
N LYS A 42 8.55 -5.11 -12.21
CA LYS A 42 9.33 -4.15 -13.00
C LYS A 42 10.59 -3.72 -12.26
N LEU A 43 10.51 -3.53 -10.94
CA LEU A 43 11.66 -3.14 -10.12
C LEU A 43 12.50 -4.35 -9.67
N LYS A 44 12.13 -5.56 -10.07
CA LYS A 44 12.84 -6.80 -9.75
C LYS A 44 12.95 -7.06 -8.25
N ILE A 45 11.90 -6.73 -7.52
CA ILE A 45 11.79 -6.98 -6.07
C ILE A 45 10.76 -8.06 -5.74
N ASP A 46 10.12 -8.62 -6.75
CA ASP A 46 9.06 -9.61 -6.57
C ASP A 46 9.56 -10.91 -5.93
N GLU A 47 10.75 -11.37 -6.27
CA GLU A 47 11.29 -12.62 -5.71
C GLU A 47 11.82 -12.43 -4.29
N ASN A 48 12.58 -11.39 -4.03
CA ASN A 48 13.07 -11.10 -2.68
C ASN A 48 11.93 -10.73 -1.74
N GLY A 49 10.92 -10.09 -2.27
CA GLY A 49 9.73 -9.76 -1.51
C GLY A 49 9.62 -8.28 -1.16
N TYR A 50 8.44 -7.93 -0.72
CA TYR A 50 8.09 -6.56 -0.38
C TYR A 50 6.94 -6.58 0.61
N ARG A 51 6.66 -5.44 1.21
CA ARG A 51 5.55 -5.29 2.14
C ARG A 51 4.58 -4.25 1.63
N LEU A 52 3.29 -4.55 1.72
CA LEU A 52 2.21 -3.62 1.39
C LEU A 52 1.52 -3.21 2.68
N VAL A 53 1.31 -1.90 2.84
CA VAL A 53 0.74 -1.35 4.07
C VAL A 53 -0.34 -0.33 3.73
N PHE A 54 -1.48 -0.45 4.40
CA PHE A 54 -2.50 0.58 4.49
C PHE A 54 -2.61 1.01 5.94
N ASN A 55 -2.67 2.30 6.16
CA ASN A 55 -2.95 2.87 7.48
C ASN A 55 -4.37 3.41 7.52
N CYS A 56 -5.06 3.22 8.63
CA CYS A 56 -6.42 3.69 8.81
C CYS A 56 -6.53 4.48 10.11
N ASN A 57 -6.91 5.74 9.99
CA ASN A 57 -7.14 6.66 11.11
C ASN A 57 -5.91 6.86 12.01
N GLU A 58 -6.11 7.50 13.16
CA GLU A 58 -5.01 7.99 14.00
C GLU A 58 -4.12 6.87 14.52
N ASP A 59 -4.71 5.82 15.10
CA ASP A 59 -3.90 4.73 15.66
C ASP A 59 -3.16 3.93 14.59
N GLY A 60 -3.68 3.94 13.36
CA GLY A 60 -2.98 3.33 12.22
C GLY A 60 -1.89 4.21 11.64
N GLY A 61 -1.79 5.46 12.07
CA GLY A 61 -0.78 6.39 11.57
C GLY A 61 -1.16 7.06 10.25
N GLN A 62 -2.44 7.11 9.91
CA GLN A 62 -2.89 7.78 8.69
C GLN A 62 -2.76 9.29 8.85
N THR A 63 -2.01 9.93 7.97
CA THR A 63 -1.82 11.38 7.98
C THR A 63 -2.50 12.08 6.80
N VAL A 64 -2.68 11.38 5.69
CA VAL A 64 -3.36 11.89 4.50
C VAL A 64 -4.66 11.11 4.32
N TYR A 65 -5.79 11.83 4.29
CA TYR A 65 -7.12 11.21 4.21
C TYR A 65 -7.61 11.05 2.78
N HIS A 66 -6.85 10.29 2.06
CA HIS A 66 -7.13 9.70 0.76
C HIS A 66 -6.39 8.36 0.78
N ILE A 67 -7.10 7.26 0.72
CA ILE A 67 -6.46 5.94 0.91
C ILE A 67 -5.30 5.76 -0.05
N HIS A 68 -4.24 5.16 0.45
CA HIS A 68 -3.07 4.85 -0.36
C HIS A 68 -2.36 3.62 0.20
N MET A 69 -1.81 2.86 -0.71
CA MET A 69 -1.04 1.67 -0.39
C MET A 69 0.44 2.05 -0.40
N HIS A 70 1.14 1.75 0.69
CA HIS A 70 2.60 1.83 0.71
C HIS A 70 3.16 0.51 0.21
N LEU A 71 4.02 0.56 -0.80
CA LEU A 71 4.85 -0.56 -1.20
C LEU A 71 6.27 -0.26 -0.70
N ILE A 72 6.77 -1.07 0.21
CA ILE A 72 8.11 -0.89 0.76
C ILE A 72 8.95 -2.13 0.51
N ALA A 73 10.21 -1.93 0.16
CA ALA A 73 11.11 -3.00 -0.23
C ALA A 73 12.57 -2.60 -0.12
N GLY A 74 13.46 -3.51 -0.44
CA GLY A 74 14.90 -3.25 -0.52
C GLY A 74 15.67 -3.71 0.70
N ARG A 75 14.99 -4.22 1.71
CA ARG A 75 15.59 -4.86 2.88
C ARG A 75 14.60 -5.82 3.51
N LYS A 76 15.06 -6.66 4.42
CA LYS A 76 14.17 -7.51 5.20
C LYS A 76 13.46 -6.67 6.27
N PHE A 77 12.15 -6.82 6.37
CA PHE A 77 11.36 -6.20 7.42
C PHE A 77 11.09 -7.20 8.52
N ASN A 78 11.04 -6.70 9.73
CA ASN A 78 10.83 -7.56 10.91
C ASN A 78 9.34 -7.77 11.18
N TRP A 79 9.07 -8.76 12.00
CA TRP A 79 7.75 -9.01 12.55
C TRP A 79 7.85 -9.03 14.08
N PRO A 80 6.93 -8.39 14.84
CA PRO A 80 5.76 -7.63 14.37
C PRO A 80 6.11 -6.33 13.63
N PRO A 81 5.19 -5.81 12.80
CA PRO A 81 5.49 -4.69 11.90
C PRO A 81 5.51 -3.31 12.53
N GLY A 82 5.19 -3.17 13.78
CA GLY A 82 5.07 -1.85 14.40
C GLY A 82 5.95 -1.59 15.57
#